data_0d2a3a7679b44e87aec1dccd473e99fc
#
_entry.id   0d2a3a7679b44e87aec1dccd473e99fc
#
_cell.length_a   1.000
_cell.length_b   1.000
_cell.length_c   1.000
_cell.angle_alpha   90.00
_cell.angle_beta   90.00
_cell.angle_gamma   90.00
#
_symmetry.space_group_name_H-M   'P 1'
#
loop_
_entity.id
_entity.type
_entity.pdbx_description
1 polymer ?
#
loop_
_entity_poly.entity_id
_entity_poly.type
_entity_poly.pdbx_seq_one_letter_code
_entity_poly.pdbx_strand_id
1 'polypeptide(L)'
;MNREERRQRFKGVIGVTVTPFDSDYEVDYGKMYNLTEWWIENGMVRDKAMLKVASVMGEFQQLRDDEWPPLIRSVVQAARGKVDIIAGSQYKDTKRTIEDCKKAADLGAFGIQIAPPALNDPNQDDILRFYSDVSDNVDIGIMIYNTPWQRYGAITAETLYRLREYENIVAIKWATYEDCPDTEMERLGAHFNLIENGIKRVEFHKAGGHGFLDISSVAYPKHELKMWELLEANQYDEAQNLWDTVDEPLMDFDYETREVSGGQARFKKMIMNAMGHEVGEQRPPTLPASDKEMSDLKTLLTSFNWPVPK
;
A
#
# COMPACT_ATOMS: atom_id res chain seq x y z
N MET A 1 1.10 -22.50 4.66
CA MET A 1 1.77 -21.59 5.64
C MET A 1 0.75 -21.31 6.73
N ASN A 2 1.13 -21.44 8.00
CA ASN A 2 0.22 -21.13 9.11
C ASN A 2 0.08 -19.61 9.33
N ARG A 3 -0.88 -19.22 10.18
CA ARG A 3 -1.20 -17.81 10.46
C ARG A 3 0.01 -17.01 10.99
N GLU A 4 0.74 -17.58 11.94
CA GLU A 4 1.87 -16.91 12.58
C GLU A 4 3.03 -16.68 11.59
N GLU A 5 3.34 -17.67 10.76
CA GLU A 5 4.34 -17.52 9.69
C GLU A 5 3.96 -16.43 8.69
N ARG A 6 2.67 -16.33 8.34
CA ARG A 6 2.16 -15.24 7.48
C ARG A 6 2.28 -13.90 8.18
N ARG A 7 1.86 -13.82 9.44
CA ARG A 7 1.90 -12.59 10.24
C ARG A 7 3.31 -12.04 10.34
N GLN A 8 4.30 -12.89 10.67
CA GLN A 8 5.70 -12.47 10.81
C GLN A 8 6.30 -11.83 9.55
N ARG A 9 5.74 -12.11 8.38
CA ARG A 9 6.21 -11.56 7.10
C ARG A 9 5.49 -10.27 6.69
N PHE A 10 4.31 -9.97 7.23
CA PHE A 10 3.60 -8.71 6.98
C PHE A 10 4.20 -7.56 7.78
N LYS A 11 5.38 -7.09 7.41
CA LYS A 11 6.10 -6.03 8.14
C LYS A 11 6.98 -5.19 7.22
N GLY A 12 7.51 -4.10 7.77
CA GLY A 12 8.48 -3.24 7.08
C GLY A 12 7.84 -2.21 6.17
N VAL A 13 8.56 -1.81 5.16
CA VAL A 13 8.09 -0.85 4.15
C VAL A 13 7.11 -1.54 3.20
N ILE A 14 5.87 -1.07 3.14
CA ILE A 14 4.91 -1.54 2.14
C ILE A 14 4.96 -0.59 0.95
N GLY A 15 5.77 -0.94 -0.05
CA GLY A 15 5.90 -0.19 -1.30
C GLY A 15 4.62 -0.29 -2.13
N VAL A 16 3.89 0.82 -2.23
CA VAL A 16 2.63 0.88 -2.99
C VAL A 16 2.94 1.23 -4.43
N THR A 17 2.98 0.23 -5.30
CA THR A 17 3.33 0.41 -6.71
C THR A 17 2.24 1.16 -7.48
N VAL A 18 2.65 1.95 -8.46
CA VAL A 18 1.74 2.47 -9.50
C VAL A 18 1.60 1.44 -10.62
N THR A 19 0.56 1.55 -11.44
CA THR A 19 0.42 0.76 -12.68
C THR A 19 1.00 1.57 -13.84
N PRO A 20 2.08 1.13 -14.49
CA PRO A 20 2.59 1.80 -15.68
C PRO A 20 1.59 1.71 -16.83
N PHE A 21 1.34 2.84 -17.50
CA PHE A 21 0.55 2.91 -18.72
C PHE A 21 1.40 3.45 -19.86
N ASP A 22 1.09 3.00 -21.08
CA ASP A 22 1.62 3.58 -22.30
C ASP A 22 0.86 4.85 -22.73
N SER A 23 1.18 5.39 -23.92
CA SER A 23 0.55 6.59 -24.48
C SER A 23 -0.94 6.39 -24.81
N ASP A 24 -1.39 5.17 -24.98
CA ASP A 24 -2.79 4.81 -25.25
C ASP A 24 -3.56 4.41 -23.98
N TYR A 25 -2.92 4.61 -22.82
CA TYR A 25 -3.42 4.21 -21.50
C TYR A 25 -3.62 2.70 -21.33
N GLU A 26 -2.95 1.87 -22.11
CA GLU A 26 -2.90 0.44 -21.91
C GLU A 26 -1.83 0.07 -20.86
N VAL A 27 -2.04 -1.03 -20.13
CA VAL A 27 -1.11 -1.45 -19.07
C VAL A 27 0.20 -1.94 -19.67
N ASP A 28 1.33 -1.31 -19.31
CA ASP A 28 2.67 -1.77 -19.69
C ASP A 28 3.19 -2.83 -18.70
N TYR A 29 2.85 -4.08 -18.95
CA TYR A 29 3.31 -5.21 -18.14
C TYR A 29 4.81 -5.43 -18.17
N GLY A 30 5.46 -5.09 -19.29
CA GLY A 30 6.91 -5.18 -19.45
C GLY A 30 7.63 -4.17 -18.57
N LYS A 31 7.15 -2.93 -18.56
CA LYS A 31 7.63 -1.88 -17.67
C LYS A 31 7.45 -2.27 -16.22
N MET A 32 6.28 -2.81 -15.86
CA MET A 32 6.00 -3.26 -14.49
C MET A 32 6.93 -4.38 -14.04
N TYR A 33 7.24 -5.33 -14.93
CA TYR A 33 8.22 -6.38 -14.68
C TYR A 33 9.61 -5.78 -14.38
N ASN A 34 10.10 -4.89 -15.24
CA ASN A 34 11.41 -4.27 -15.10
C ASN A 34 11.51 -3.40 -13.84
N LEU A 35 10.46 -2.63 -13.51
CA LEU A 35 10.38 -1.86 -12.27
C LEU A 35 10.45 -2.77 -11.04
N THR A 36 9.80 -3.92 -11.08
CA THR A 36 9.84 -4.88 -9.97
C THR A 36 11.27 -5.41 -9.75
N GLU A 37 11.99 -5.75 -10.81
CA GLU A 37 13.41 -6.13 -10.71
C GLU A 37 14.25 -4.97 -10.13
N TRP A 38 14.03 -3.75 -10.62
CA TRP A 38 14.71 -2.56 -10.14
C TRP A 38 14.46 -2.28 -8.65
N TRP A 39 13.22 -2.41 -8.15
CA TRP A 39 12.93 -2.26 -6.72
C TRP A 39 13.71 -3.26 -5.87
N ILE A 40 13.76 -4.52 -6.31
CA ILE A 40 14.51 -5.57 -5.63
C ILE A 40 16.01 -5.28 -5.62
N GLU A 41 16.58 -4.84 -6.72
CA GLU A 41 17.98 -4.44 -6.84
C GLU A 41 18.32 -3.24 -5.96
N ASN A 42 17.33 -2.38 -5.68
CA ASN A 42 17.46 -1.23 -4.78
C ASN A 42 17.04 -1.52 -3.33
N GLY A 43 16.94 -2.79 -2.95
CA GLY A 43 16.81 -3.22 -1.56
C GLY A 43 15.39 -3.50 -1.08
N MET A 44 14.36 -3.39 -1.93
CA MET A 44 13.00 -3.80 -1.60
C MET A 44 12.91 -5.33 -1.62
N VAL A 45 13.37 -5.95 -0.55
CA VAL A 45 13.47 -7.42 -0.43
C VAL A 45 12.75 -7.89 0.83
N ARG A 46 12.49 -9.21 0.90
CA ARG A 46 11.87 -9.85 2.07
C ARG A 46 12.59 -9.44 3.36
N ASP A 47 11.86 -9.36 4.45
CA ASP A 47 12.24 -8.91 5.79
C ASP A 47 12.48 -7.40 5.93
N LYS A 48 12.61 -6.65 4.83
CA LYS A 48 12.71 -5.19 4.82
C LYS A 48 11.47 -4.53 4.23
N ALA A 49 10.91 -5.15 3.19
CA ALA A 49 9.80 -4.57 2.43
C ALA A 49 8.86 -5.63 1.84
N MET A 50 7.69 -5.17 1.45
CA MET A 50 6.73 -5.87 0.61
C MET A 50 6.31 -4.94 -0.54
N LEU A 51 5.89 -5.50 -1.68
CA LEU A 51 5.33 -4.71 -2.79
C LEU A 51 3.81 -4.91 -2.85
N LYS A 52 3.08 -3.82 -2.81
CA LYS A 52 1.61 -3.83 -2.89
C LYS A 52 1.16 -3.33 -4.25
N VAL A 53 0.52 -4.21 -5.02
CA VAL A 53 0.16 -4.05 -6.43
C VAL A 53 -1.34 -3.91 -6.59
N ALA A 54 -1.79 -3.09 -7.53
CA ALA A 54 -3.21 -2.89 -7.83
C ALA A 54 -4.04 -2.54 -6.57
N SER A 55 -3.50 -1.69 -5.71
CA SER A 55 -4.26 -1.05 -4.61
C SER A 55 -4.89 0.27 -5.09
N VAL A 56 -5.44 1.09 -4.20
CA VAL A 56 -6.02 2.39 -4.59
C VAL A 56 -4.99 3.26 -5.32
N MET A 57 -3.78 3.42 -4.77
CA MET A 57 -2.68 4.13 -5.44
C MET A 57 -2.07 3.34 -6.61
N GLY A 58 -2.31 2.02 -6.68
CA GLY A 58 -2.00 1.16 -7.83
C GLY A 58 -3.12 1.13 -8.87
N GLU A 59 -4.06 2.07 -8.77
CA GLU A 59 -5.10 2.33 -9.77
C GLU A 59 -6.09 1.16 -9.98
N PHE A 60 -6.26 0.31 -8.95
CA PHE A 60 -7.19 -0.82 -8.97
C PHE A 60 -8.57 -0.47 -9.57
N GLN A 61 -9.14 0.68 -9.18
CA GLN A 61 -10.46 1.13 -9.63
C GLN A 61 -10.49 1.53 -11.12
N GLN A 62 -9.36 1.69 -11.76
CA GLN A 62 -9.22 2.05 -13.17
C GLN A 62 -8.78 0.87 -14.05
N LEU A 63 -8.41 -0.26 -13.44
CA LEU A 63 -8.08 -1.47 -14.17
C LEU A 63 -9.36 -2.19 -14.62
N ARG A 64 -9.33 -2.71 -15.85
CA ARG A 64 -10.32 -3.67 -16.32
C ARG A 64 -10.12 -5.02 -15.62
N ASP A 65 -11.17 -5.83 -15.53
CA ASP A 65 -11.10 -7.14 -14.86
C ASP A 65 -10.08 -8.09 -15.52
N ASP A 66 -9.81 -7.92 -16.81
CA ASP A 66 -8.83 -8.70 -17.58
C ASP A 66 -7.38 -8.17 -17.45
N GLU A 67 -7.17 -6.94 -16.97
CA GLU A 67 -5.85 -6.35 -16.76
C GLU A 67 -5.23 -6.71 -15.40
N TRP A 68 -6.07 -6.91 -14.39
CA TRP A 68 -5.62 -7.18 -13.03
C TRP A 68 -4.79 -8.47 -12.89
N PRO A 69 -5.22 -9.64 -13.45
CA PRO A 69 -4.45 -10.88 -13.31
C PRO A 69 -3.07 -10.84 -14.00
N PRO A 70 -2.91 -10.35 -15.24
CA PRO A 70 -1.59 -10.27 -15.86
C PRO A 70 -0.68 -9.24 -15.16
N LEU A 71 -1.22 -8.17 -14.57
CA LEU A 71 -0.44 -7.23 -13.78
C LEU A 71 0.17 -7.89 -12.54
N ILE A 72 -0.64 -8.61 -11.75
CA ILE A 72 -0.14 -9.37 -10.57
C ILE A 72 0.88 -10.43 -11.01
N ARG A 73 0.59 -11.16 -12.09
CA ARG A 73 1.52 -12.17 -12.63
C ARG A 73 2.87 -11.57 -13.00
N SER A 74 2.89 -10.42 -13.67
CA SER A 74 4.12 -9.73 -14.07
C SER A 74 5.00 -9.45 -12.85
N VAL A 75 4.42 -8.90 -11.78
CA VAL A 75 5.16 -8.58 -10.55
C VAL A 75 5.64 -9.83 -9.83
N VAL A 76 4.79 -10.85 -9.68
CA VAL A 76 5.17 -12.12 -9.01
C VAL A 76 6.30 -12.83 -9.76
N GLN A 77 6.23 -12.86 -11.09
CA GLN A 77 7.28 -13.45 -11.92
C GLN A 77 8.61 -12.69 -11.81
N ALA A 78 8.59 -11.37 -11.80
CA ALA A 78 9.78 -10.55 -11.61
C ALA A 78 10.36 -10.70 -10.19
N ALA A 79 9.47 -10.79 -9.19
CA ALA A 79 9.87 -10.93 -7.79
C ALA A 79 10.65 -12.21 -7.49
N ARG A 80 10.32 -13.33 -8.16
CA ARG A 80 11.01 -14.64 -7.99
C ARG A 80 11.17 -15.03 -6.52
N GLY A 81 10.21 -14.66 -5.68
CA GLY A 81 10.23 -14.92 -4.24
C GLY A 81 11.23 -14.10 -3.42
N LYS A 82 11.91 -13.12 -4.01
CA LYS A 82 12.84 -12.23 -3.28
C LYS A 82 12.13 -11.17 -2.45
N VAL A 83 10.92 -10.81 -2.81
CA VAL A 83 10.04 -9.90 -2.08
C VAL A 83 8.63 -10.46 -2.07
N ASP A 84 7.88 -10.20 -1.00
CA ASP A 84 6.50 -10.65 -0.87
C ASP A 84 5.54 -9.68 -1.54
N ILE A 85 4.59 -10.21 -2.31
CA ILE A 85 3.65 -9.43 -3.09
C ILE A 85 2.28 -9.42 -2.41
N ILE A 86 1.74 -8.24 -2.19
CA ILE A 86 0.37 -8.02 -1.72
C ILE A 86 -0.46 -7.54 -2.91
N ALA A 87 -1.46 -8.31 -3.32
CA ALA A 87 -2.44 -7.85 -4.31
C ALA A 87 -3.47 -6.92 -3.65
N GLY A 88 -4.05 -5.99 -4.41
CA GLY A 88 -5.19 -5.18 -3.98
C GLY A 88 -6.49 -5.66 -4.64
N SER A 89 -7.55 -5.85 -3.85
CA SER A 89 -8.91 -6.00 -4.34
C SER A 89 -9.85 -5.33 -3.34
N GLN A 90 -10.69 -4.40 -3.81
CA GLN A 90 -11.43 -3.53 -2.90
C GLN A 90 -12.85 -3.28 -3.38
N TYR A 91 -13.75 -3.03 -2.40
CA TYR A 91 -15.12 -2.57 -2.63
C TYR A 91 -16.00 -3.53 -3.44
N LYS A 92 -15.66 -4.82 -3.45
CA LYS A 92 -16.45 -5.89 -4.09
C LYS A 92 -17.30 -6.63 -3.05
N ASP A 93 -18.33 -7.33 -3.52
CA ASP A 93 -19.09 -8.24 -2.68
C ASP A 93 -18.24 -9.45 -2.24
N THR A 94 -18.76 -10.21 -1.26
CA THR A 94 -18.05 -11.37 -0.68
C THR A 94 -17.63 -12.40 -1.72
N LYS A 95 -18.51 -12.72 -2.68
CA LYS A 95 -18.23 -13.76 -3.67
C LYS A 95 -17.11 -13.35 -4.61
N ARG A 96 -17.19 -12.16 -5.17
CA ARG A 96 -16.13 -11.61 -6.04
C ARG A 96 -14.80 -11.42 -5.29
N THR A 97 -14.85 -11.04 -4.02
CA THR A 97 -13.65 -10.92 -3.19
C THR A 97 -12.99 -12.29 -2.96
N ILE A 98 -13.76 -13.34 -2.70
CA ILE A 98 -13.23 -14.72 -2.60
C ILE A 98 -12.60 -15.16 -3.92
N GLU A 99 -13.23 -14.88 -5.07
CA GLU A 99 -12.70 -15.20 -6.39
C GLU A 99 -11.36 -14.47 -6.64
N ASP A 100 -11.27 -13.20 -6.31
CA ASP A 100 -10.03 -12.42 -6.44
C ASP A 100 -8.92 -12.95 -5.50
N CYS A 101 -9.26 -13.28 -4.25
CA CYS A 101 -8.30 -13.87 -3.30
C CYS A 101 -7.73 -15.19 -3.81
N LYS A 102 -8.59 -16.09 -4.30
CA LYS A 102 -8.16 -17.37 -4.91
C LYS A 102 -7.26 -17.12 -6.11
N LYS A 103 -7.66 -16.22 -7.00
CA LYS A 103 -6.86 -15.87 -8.18
C LYS A 103 -5.50 -15.25 -7.80
N ALA A 104 -5.45 -14.37 -6.77
CA ALA A 104 -4.19 -13.83 -6.27
C ALA A 104 -3.27 -14.94 -5.74
N ALA A 105 -3.82 -15.88 -4.95
CA ALA A 105 -3.07 -17.03 -4.45
C ALA A 105 -2.54 -17.91 -5.59
N ASP A 106 -3.36 -18.24 -6.57
CA ASP A 106 -3.00 -19.06 -7.76
C ASP A 106 -1.90 -18.37 -8.60
N LEU A 107 -1.88 -17.05 -8.63
CA LEU A 107 -0.84 -16.25 -9.30
C LEU A 107 0.46 -16.15 -8.49
N GLY A 108 0.46 -16.59 -7.23
CA GLY A 108 1.63 -16.60 -6.35
C GLY A 108 1.77 -15.35 -5.48
N ALA A 109 0.74 -14.53 -5.33
CA ALA A 109 0.75 -13.44 -4.35
C ALA A 109 0.83 -14.03 -2.93
N PHE A 110 1.62 -13.38 -2.07
CA PHE A 110 1.76 -13.76 -0.67
C PHE A 110 0.56 -13.33 0.16
N GLY A 111 0.00 -12.18 -0.15
CA GLY A 111 -1.14 -11.62 0.55
C GLY A 111 -2.05 -10.79 -0.35
N ILE A 112 -3.16 -10.40 0.23
CA ILE A 112 -4.13 -9.52 -0.43
C ILE A 112 -4.64 -8.47 0.56
N GLN A 113 -4.76 -7.21 0.09
CA GLN A 113 -5.44 -6.16 0.83
C GLN A 113 -6.88 -6.07 0.34
N ILE A 114 -7.83 -6.17 1.27
CA ILE A 114 -9.26 -6.02 0.98
C ILE A 114 -9.90 -4.98 1.90
N ALA A 115 -10.85 -4.21 1.38
CA ALA A 115 -11.67 -3.27 2.12
C ALA A 115 -13.09 -3.82 2.27
N PRO A 116 -13.85 -3.41 3.29
CA PRO A 116 -15.26 -3.78 3.40
C PRO A 116 -16.06 -3.25 2.21
N PRO A 117 -17.21 -3.88 1.87
CA PRO A 117 -18.07 -3.45 0.75
C PRO A 117 -18.84 -2.17 1.09
N ALA A 118 -18.12 -1.07 1.33
CA ALA A 118 -18.65 0.19 1.87
C ALA A 118 -19.83 0.79 1.08
N LEU A 119 -19.93 0.49 -0.21
CA LEU A 119 -21.05 0.95 -1.05
C LEU A 119 -22.38 0.21 -0.76
N ASN A 120 -22.33 -0.88 -0.01
CA ASN A 120 -23.53 -1.63 0.41
C ASN A 120 -24.05 -1.20 1.78
N ASP A 121 -23.53 -0.10 2.33
CA ASP A 121 -23.91 0.44 3.65
C ASP A 121 -23.85 -0.64 4.77
N PRO A 122 -22.77 -1.45 4.89
CA PRO A 122 -22.71 -2.53 5.82
C PRO A 122 -22.69 -2.03 7.28
N ASN A 123 -23.37 -2.74 8.17
CA ASN A 123 -23.16 -2.62 9.59
C ASN A 123 -21.97 -3.48 10.07
N GLN A 124 -21.64 -3.45 11.36
CA GLN A 124 -20.48 -4.18 11.89
C GLN A 124 -20.62 -5.71 11.80
N ASP A 125 -21.84 -6.25 11.90
CA ASP A 125 -22.07 -7.68 11.73
C ASP A 125 -21.95 -8.10 10.25
N ASP A 126 -22.37 -7.27 9.31
CA ASP A 126 -22.13 -7.49 7.87
C ASP A 126 -20.64 -7.48 7.55
N ILE A 127 -19.88 -6.53 8.14
CA ILE A 127 -18.42 -6.45 7.98
C ILE A 127 -17.73 -7.69 8.55
N LEU A 128 -18.12 -8.09 9.78
CA LEU A 128 -17.60 -9.30 10.38
C LEU A 128 -17.86 -10.52 9.49
N ARG A 129 -19.10 -10.69 9.03
CA ARG A 129 -19.49 -11.78 8.15
C ARG A 129 -18.69 -11.74 6.83
N PHE A 130 -18.53 -10.57 6.23
CA PHE A 130 -17.74 -10.41 5.01
C PHE A 130 -16.32 -10.97 5.17
N TYR A 131 -15.59 -10.52 6.19
CA TYR A 131 -14.22 -10.97 6.42
C TYR A 131 -14.11 -12.44 6.84
N SER A 132 -15.04 -12.92 7.65
CA SER A 132 -15.08 -14.34 8.06
C SER A 132 -15.33 -15.24 6.86
N ASP A 133 -16.37 -14.96 6.07
CA ASP A 133 -16.70 -15.74 4.86
C ASP A 133 -15.54 -15.73 3.87
N VAL A 134 -14.82 -14.59 3.70
CA VAL A 134 -13.64 -14.55 2.84
C VAL A 134 -12.54 -15.42 3.43
N SER A 135 -12.17 -15.23 4.70
CA SER A 135 -11.09 -15.99 5.34
C SER A 135 -11.31 -17.50 5.30
N ASP A 136 -12.54 -17.96 5.53
CA ASP A 136 -12.87 -19.38 5.56
C ASP A 136 -12.80 -20.06 4.17
N ASN A 137 -12.79 -19.28 3.09
CA ASN A 137 -12.83 -19.78 1.73
C ASN A 137 -11.53 -19.61 0.93
N VAL A 138 -10.46 -19.08 1.54
CA VAL A 138 -9.20 -18.78 0.84
C VAL A 138 -7.99 -19.31 1.60
N ASP A 139 -6.84 -19.41 0.93
CA ASP A 139 -5.54 -19.74 1.54
C ASP A 139 -4.49 -18.68 1.15
N ILE A 140 -4.71 -17.43 1.59
CA ILE A 140 -3.82 -16.29 1.36
C ILE A 140 -3.89 -15.34 2.55
N GLY A 141 -2.79 -14.70 2.92
CA GLY A 141 -2.77 -13.70 4.01
C GLY A 141 -3.61 -12.48 3.67
N ILE A 142 -4.54 -12.12 4.56
CA ILE A 142 -5.43 -10.97 4.37
C ILE A 142 -4.93 -9.80 5.22
N MET A 143 -4.73 -8.65 4.58
CA MET A 143 -4.57 -7.36 5.23
C MET A 143 -5.90 -6.59 5.12
N ILE A 144 -6.51 -6.33 6.25
CA ILE A 144 -7.73 -5.50 6.33
C ILE A 144 -7.38 -4.06 5.95
N TYR A 145 -8.15 -3.46 5.05
CA TYR A 145 -8.10 -2.03 4.80
C TYR A 145 -9.27 -1.33 5.51
N ASN A 146 -8.98 -0.75 6.65
CA ASN A 146 -9.94 0.06 7.39
C ASN A 146 -10.00 1.45 6.77
N THR A 147 -11.19 1.90 6.37
CA THR A 147 -11.42 3.15 5.61
C THR A 147 -12.38 4.08 6.36
N PRO A 148 -11.99 4.62 7.53
CA PRO A 148 -12.90 5.42 8.36
C PRO A 148 -13.40 6.72 7.71
N TRP A 149 -12.72 7.21 6.68
CA TRP A 149 -13.13 8.36 5.88
C TRP A 149 -14.24 8.06 4.87
N GLN A 150 -14.56 6.79 4.66
CA GLN A 150 -15.69 6.39 3.84
C GLN A 150 -16.87 6.08 4.73
N ARG A 151 -18.03 6.65 4.39
CA ARG A 151 -19.26 6.28 5.07
C ARG A 151 -19.41 4.75 5.01
N TYR A 152 -19.65 4.13 6.14
CA TYR A 152 -19.74 2.67 6.30
C TYR A 152 -18.45 1.86 6.01
N GLY A 153 -17.31 2.53 5.89
CA GLY A 153 -16.00 1.87 5.74
C GLY A 153 -15.25 1.65 7.04
N ALA A 154 -15.69 2.29 8.12
CA ALA A 154 -15.05 2.19 9.43
C ALA A 154 -15.37 0.84 10.10
N ILE A 155 -14.35 0.16 10.59
CA ILE A 155 -14.44 -1.10 11.31
C ILE A 155 -14.08 -0.83 12.77
N THR A 156 -15.00 -1.05 13.70
CA THR A 156 -14.76 -0.79 15.12
C THR A 156 -13.66 -1.70 15.68
N ALA A 157 -13.01 -1.26 16.75
CA ALA A 157 -12.01 -2.06 17.46
C ALA A 157 -12.56 -3.42 17.90
N GLU A 158 -13.82 -3.46 18.34
CA GLU A 158 -14.47 -4.72 18.74
C GLU A 158 -14.68 -5.67 17.56
N THR A 159 -15.11 -5.18 16.41
CA THR A 159 -15.23 -5.99 15.19
C THR A 159 -13.86 -6.53 14.76
N LEU A 160 -12.82 -5.69 14.74
CA LEU A 160 -11.46 -6.11 14.45
C LEU A 160 -10.98 -7.17 15.44
N TYR A 161 -11.26 -7.00 16.73
CA TYR A 161 -10.88 -7.97 17.74
C TYR A 161 -11.56 -9.33 17.55
N ARG A 162 -12.84 -9.37 17.17
CA ARG A 162 -13.56 -10.60 16.82
C ARG A 162 -12.94 -11.32 15.62
N LEU A 163 -12.36 -10.59 14.67
CA LEU A 163 -11.70 -11.14 13.48
C LEU A 163 -10.37 -11.88 13.77
N ARG A 164 -9.84 -11.82 14.99
CA ARG A 164 -8.60 -12.53 15.38
C ARG A 164 -8.73 -14.06 15.31
N GLU A 165 -9.95 -14.59 15.35
CA GLU A 165 -10.21 -16.03 15.31
C GLU A 165 -10.04 -16.63 13.89
N TYR A 166 -9.92 -15.78 12.85
CA TYR A 166 -9.87 -16.22 11.46
C TYR A 166 -8.42 -16.35 10.96
N GLU A 167 -8.07 -17.55 10.52
CA GLU A 167 -6.72 -18.00 10.25
C GLU A 167 -5.97 -17.14 9.21
N ASN A 168 -6.69 -16.63 8.19
CA ASN A 168 -6.08 -15.91 7.09
C ASN A 168 -5.97 -14.39 7.31
N ILE A 169 -6.62 -13.84 8.34
CA ILE A 169 -6.55 -12.41 8.66
C ILE A 169 -5.34 -12.15 9.54
N VAL A 170 -4.31 -11.51 8.98
CA VAL A 170 -2.98 -11.41 9.61
C VAL A 170 -2.50 -9.99 9.84
N ALA A 171 -3.03 -9.01 9.10
CA ALA A 171 -2.61 -7.62 9.22
C ALA A 171 -3.79 -6.65 9.10
N ILE A 172 -3.60 -5.45 9.64
CA ILE A 172 -4.55 -4.34 9.54
C ILE A 172 -3.79 -3.11 9.07
N LYS A 173 -4.25 -2.51 7.97
CA LYS A 173 -3.85 -1.17 7.57
C LYS A 173 -4.54 -0.18 8.51
N TRP A 174 -3.75 0.37 9.43
CA TRP A 174 -4.22 1.16 10.56
C TRP A 174 -4.41 2.63 10.22
N ALA A 175 -5.55 3.18 10.60
CA ALA A 175 -5.79 4.60 10.64
C ALA A 175 -6.60 4.91 11.90
N THR A 176 -6.12 5.86 12.70
CA THR A 176 -6.78 6.29 13.94
C THR A 176 -8.10 7.00 13.63
N TYR A 177 -9.14 6.65 14.39
CA TYR A 177 -10.45 7.30 14.37
C TYR A 177 -11.23 6.99 15.67
N GLU A 178 -12.38 7.62 15.88
CA GLU A 178 -13.13 7.58 17.15
C GLU A 178 -13.40 6.14 17.63
N ASP A 179 -13.89 5.26 16.77
CA ASP A 179 -14.23 3.87 17.10
C ASP A 179 -13.03 2.91 17.13
N CYS A 180 -11.84 3.35 16.72
CA CYS A 180 -10.61 2.56 16.74
C CYS A 180 -9.40 3.46 17.05
N PRO A 181 -9.28 3.95 18.28
CA PRO A 181 -8.21 4.83 18.70
C PRO A 181 -6.87 4.11 18.82
N ASP A 182 -5.77 4.86 18.91
CA ASP A 182 -4.42 4.31 19.09
C ASP A 182 -4.29 3.49 20.39
N THR A 183 -5.13 3.72 21.39
CA THR A 183 -5.18 2.92 22.62
C THR A 183 -5.53 1.44 22.39
N GLU A 184 -6.13 1.11 21.25
CA GLU A 184 -6.43 -0.28 20.87
C GLU A 184 -5.23 -1.00 20.21
N MET A 185 -4.13 -0.30 19.93
CA MET A 185 -2.97 -0.88 19.24
C MET A 185 -2.38 -2.08 19.98
N GLU A 186 -2.19 -1.99 21.28
CA GLU A 186 -1.65 -3.11 22.07
C GLU A 186 -2.56 -4.34 21.98
N ARG A 187 -3.88 -4.15 22.20
CA ARG A 187 -4.88 -5.22 22.15
C ARG A 187 -4.93 -5.91 20.78
N LEU A 188 -4.96 -5.14 19.71
CA LEU A 188 -5.04 -5.66 18.34
C LEU A 188 -3.69 -6.15 17.82
N GLY A 189 -2.60 -5.49 18.19
CA GLY A 189 -1.23 -5.86 17.82
C GLY A 189 -0.78 -7.21 18.37
N ALA A 190 -1.39 -7.67 19.47
CA ALA A 190 -1.18 -9.03 19.96
C ALA A 190 -1.64 -10.12 18.97
N HIS A 191 -2.55 -9.78 18.05
CA HIS A 191 -3.20 -10.72 17.12
C HIS A 191 -2.91 -10.43 15.65
N PHE A 192 -2.63 -9.18 15.30
CA PHE A 192 -2.43 -8.73 13.92
C PHE A 192 -1.16 -7.90 13.80
N ASN A 193 -0.53 -7.90 12.64
CA ASN A 193 0.44 -6.86 12.34
C ASN A 193 -0.28 -5.57 11.93
N LEU A 194 0.03 -4.50 12.64
CA LEU A 194 -0.53 -3.18 12.37
C LEU A 194 0.41 -2.42 11.46
N ILE A 195 -0.12 -1.95 10.33
CA ILE A 195 0.62 -1.24 9.28
C ILE A 195 0.13 0.22 9.23
N GLU A 196 1.00 1.14 9.51
CA GLU A 196 0.71 2.57 9.57
C GLU A 196 0.17 3.10 8.24
N ASN A 197 -0.89 3.88 8.28
CA ASN A 197 -1.52 4.51 7.11
C ASN A 197 -1.83 6.00 7.33
N GLY A 198 -0.98 6.69 8.03
CA GLY A 198 -1.13 8.11 8.29
C GLY A 198 0.21 8.81 8.22
N ILE A 199 0.43 9.70 9.16
CA ILE A 199 1.61 10.57 9.21
C ILE A 199 2.38 10.46 10.53
N LYS A 200 2.18 9.37 11.28
CA LYS A 200 2.73 9.21 12.63
C LYS A 200 3.65 8.00 12.73
N ARG A 201 4.57 7.83 11.78
CA ARG A 201 5.43 6.64 11.68
C ARG A 201 6.21 6.35 12.96
N VAL A 202 6.80 7.41 13.56
CA VAL A 202 7.62 7.28 14.78
C VAL A 202 6.77 6.87 15.97
N GLU A 203 5.68 7.60 16.24
CA GLU A 203 4.76 7.29 17.35
C GLU A 203 4.12 5.92 17.16
N PHE A 204 3.73 5.60 15.93
CA PHE A 204 3.13 4.32 15.60
C PHE A 204 4.08 3.14 15.85
N HIS A 205 5.34 3.27 15.45
CA HIS A 205 6.36 2.25 15.72
C HIS A 205 6.63 2.12 17.22
N LYS A 206 6.75 3.23 17.98
CA LYS A 206 6.89 3.23 19.44
C LYS A 206 5.73 2.51 20.13
N ALA A 207 4.52 2.60 19.58
CA ALA A 207 3.33 1.93 20.08
C ALA A 207 3.21 0.45 19.66
N GLY A 208 4.24 -0.11 19.01
CA GLY A 208 4.27 -1.52 18.59
C GLY A 208 3.78 -1.76 17.15
N GLY A 209 3.79 -0.74 16.30
CA GLY A 209 3.53 -0.90 14.87
C GLY A 209 4.59 -1.75 14.15
N HIS A 210 4.19 -2.46 13.11
CA HIS A 210 5.02 -3.46 12.44
C HIS A 210 5.51 -3.03 11.06
N GLY A 211 5.15 -1.85 10.60
CA GLY A 211 5.50 -1.32 9.30
C GLY A 211 4.63 -0.15 8.89
N PHE A 212 4.88 0.37 7.73
CA PHE A 212 4.15 1.54 7.21
C PHE A 212 3.96 1.47 5.69
N LEU A 213 2.95 2.18 5.20
CA LEU A 213 2.81 2.43 3.76
C LEU A 213 3.76 3.54 3.34
N ASP A 214 4.39 3.34 2.19
CA ASP A 214 5.32 4.29 1.63
C ASP A 214 4.67 5.55 1.06
N ILE A 215 5.47 6.62 1.01
CA ILE A 215 5.19 7.81 0.21
C ILE A 215 5.95 7.73 -1.11
N SER A 216 7.21 7.33 -1.07
CA SER A 216 8.17 7.50 -2.17
C SER A 216 9.00 6.26 -2.52
N SER A 217 8.86 5.13 -1.82
CA SER A 217 9.73 3.94 -2.01
C SER A 217 9.78 3.44 -3.45
N VAL A 218 8.68 3.59 -4.18
CA VAL A 218 8.59 3.17 -5.58
C VAL A 218 9.44 4.04 -6.52
N ALA A 219 9.78 5.26 -6.13
CA ALA A 219 10.64 6.15 -6.91
C ALA A 219 12.07 6.24 -6.32
N TYR A 220 12.23 6.14 -5.01
CA TYR A 220 13.52 6.18 -4.33
C TYR A 220 13.53 5.25 -3.09
N PRO A 221 13.70 3.94 -3.28
CA PRO A 221 13.64 2.95 -2.20
C PRO A 221 14.54 3.25 -1.00
N LYS A 222 15.73 3.81 -1.25
CA LYS A 222 16.75 4.07 -0.21
C LYS A 222 16.24 4.95 0.93
N HIS A 223 15.38 5.92 0.63
CA HIS A 223 14.81 6.82 1.63
C HIS A 223 13.94 6.05 2.62
N GLU A 224 12.95 5.34 2.13
CA GLU A 224 11.99 4.61 2.97
C GLU A 224 12.64 3.43 3.71
N LEU A 225 13.60 2.75 3.08
CA LEU A 225 14.38 1.71 3.73
C LEU A 225 15.24 2.29 4.86
N LYS A 226 15.78 3.52 4.68
CA LYS A 226 16.51 4.22 5.75
C LYS A 226 15.58 4.58 6.91
N MET A 227 14.36 5.07 6.61
CA MET A 227 13.33 5.31 7.63
C MET A 227 13.07 4.03 8.44
N TRP A 228 12.85 2.89 7.75
CA TRP A 228 12.62 1.62 8.43
C TRP A 228 13.82 1.16 9.28
N GLU A 229 15.05 1.30 8.78
CA GLU A 229 16.27 1.00 9.54
C GLU A 229 16.38 1.83 10.83
N LEU A 230 16.05 3.12 10.78
CA LEU A 230 16.06 4.00 11.94
C LEU A 230 15.01 3.59 12.98
N LEU A 231 13.80 3.26 12.54
CA LEU A 231 12.72 2.80 13.41
C LEU A 231 13.10 1.47 14.10
N GLU A 232 13.55 0.47 13.37
CA GLU A 232 13.98 -0.83 13.93
C GLU A 232 15.18 -0.70 14.90
N ALA A 233 16.04 0.29 14.67
CA ALA A 233 17.15 0.60 15.57
C ALA A 233 16.73 1.48 16.77
N ASN A 234 15.46 1.87 16.89
CA ASN A 234 14.93 2.81 17.87
C ASN A 234 15.62 4.19 17.85
N GLN A 235 16.17 4.58 16.69
CA GLN A 235 16.76 5.90 16.43
C GLN A 235 15.67 6.89 16.06
N TYR A 236 14.77 7.15 17.02
CA TYR A 236 13.53 7.89 16.76
C TYR A 236 13.74 9.37 16.47
N ASP A 237 14.76 10.00 17.05
CA ASP A 237 15.06 11.42 16.79
C ASP A 237 15.54 11.59 15.33
N GLU A 238 16.39 10.69 14.85
CA GLU A 238 16.85 10.69 13.45
C GLU A 238 15.70 10.32 12.48
N ALA A 239 14.83 9.39 12.85
CA ALA A 239 13.65 9.04 12.07
C ALA A 239 12.68 10.22 11.98
N GLN A 240 12.46 10.95 13.09
CA GLN A 240 11.60 12.13 13.10
C GLN A 240 12.22 13.26 12.26
N ASN A 241 13.52 13.52 12.38
CA ASN A 241 14.19 14.50 11.55
C ASN A 241 14.11 14.16 10.05
N LEU A 242 14.20 12.87 9.70
CA LEU A 242 14.03 12.42 8.30
C LEU A 242 12.61 12.67 7.82
N TRP A 243 11.60 12.41 8.66
CA TRP A 243 10.20 12.72 8.39
C TRP A 243 10.02 14.23 8.14
N ASP A 244 10.42 15.08 9.08
CA ASP A 244 10.21 16.53 9.03
C ASP A 244 10.91 17.19 7.83
N THR A 245 12.05 16.64 7.39
CA THR A 245 12.86 17.23 6.31
C THR A 245 12.57 16.70 4.93
N VAL A 246 11.92 15.54 4.80
CA VAL A 246 11.67 14.91 3.49
C VAL A 246 10.21 14.49 3.34
N ASP A 247 9.69 13.67 4.26
CA ASP A 247 8.36 13.07 4.08
C ASP A 247 7.24 14.10 4.20
N GLU A 248 7.30 14.99 5.20
CA GLU A 248 6.30 16.04 5.39
C GLU A 248 6.24 17.01 4.19
N PRO A 249 7.36 17.57 3.69
CA PRO A 249 7.33 18.37 2.46
C PRO A 249 6.83 17.63 1.22
N LEU A 250 7.09 16.33 1.09
CA LEU A 250 6.53 15.51 0.00
C LEU A 250 5.03 15.35 0.13
N MET A 251 4.53 15.15 1.35
CA MET A 251 3.09 15.05 1.60
C MET A 251 2.37 16.38 1.36
N ASP A 252 2.96 17.49 1.77
CA ASP A 252 2.41 18.83 1.50
C ASP A 252 2.27 19.05 -0.02
N PHE A 253 3.28 18.68 -0.78
CA PHE A 253 3.22 18.74 -2.24
C PHE A 253 2.15 17.80 -2.82
N ASP A 254 1.98 16.58 -2.29
CA ASP A 254 0.89 15.66 -2.68
C ASP A 254 -0.48 16.31 -2.42
N TYR A 255 -0.69 16.93 -1.26
CA TYR A 255 -1.96 17.61 -0.95
C TYR A 255 -2.23 18.76 -1.93
N GLU A 256 -1.25 19.58 -2.26
CA GLU A 256 -1.39 20.64 -3.25
C GLU A 256 -1.77 20.09 -4.64
N THR A 257 -1.16 19.01 -5.07
CA THR A 257 -1.47 18.40 -6.37
C THR A 257 -2.89 17.81 -6.43
N ARG A 258 -3.43 17.36 -5.31
CA ARG A 258 -4.81 16.84 -5.22
C ARG A 258 -5.87 17.94 -5.37
N GLU A 259 -5.55 19.18 -5.02
CA GLU A 259 -6.43 20.33 -5.28
C GLU A 259 -6.53 20.64 -6.79
N VAL A 260 -5.51 20.30 -7.57
CA VAL A 260 -5.50 20.50 -9.03
C VAL A 260 -6.31 19.40 -9.73
N SER A 261 -6.07 18.15 -9.36
CA SER A 261 -6.79 17.00 -9.92
C SER A 261 -6.78 15.82 -8.95
N GLY A 262 -7.91 15.18 -8.78
CA GLY A 262 -8.05 13.98 -7.97
C GLY A 262 -7.23 12.80 -8.52
N GLY A 263 -7.15 11.75 -7.69
CA GLY A 263 -6.42 10.55 -8.06
C GLY A 263 -5.16 10.36 -7.21
N GLN A 264 -5.22 9.42 -6.27
CA GLN A 264 -4.11 9.17 -5.34
C GLN A 264 -2.83 8.65 -6.02
N ALA A 265 -2.95 8.10 -7.24
CA ALA A 265 -1.79 7.63 -8.01
C ALA A 265 -1.06 8.77 -8.74
N ARG A 266 -1.73 9.92 -8.96
CA ARG A 266 -1.19 11.04 -9.73
C ARG A 266 0.17 11.49 -9.19
N PHE A 267 0.25 11.82 -7.90
CA PHE A 267 1.49 12.24 -7.26
C PHE A 267 2.58 11.17 -7.33
N LYS A 268 2.24 9.89 -7.05
CA LYS A 268 3.23 8.81 -7.15
C LYS A 268 3.79 8.66 -8.57
N LYS A 269 2.95 8.80 -9.59
CA LYS A 269 3.43 8.80 -11.00
C LYS A 269 4.30 10.03 -11.30
N MET A 270 3.94 11.18 -10.76
CA MET A 270 4.78 12.38 -10.89
C MET A 270 6.18 12.16 -10.31
N ILE A 271 6.30 11.61 -9.09
CA ILE A 271 7.62 11.30 -8.52
C ILE A 271 8.37 10.27 -9.37
N MET A 272 7.71 9.19 -9.80
CA MET A 272 8.31 8.17 -10.66
C MET A 272 8.85 8.79 -11.96
N ASN A 273 8.04 9.60 -12.65
CA ASN A 273 8.44 10.28 -13.90
C ASN A 273 9.56 11.30 -13.64
N ALA A 274 9.50 12.07 -12.55
CA ALA A 274 10.55 13.00 -12.16
C ALA A 274 11.90 12.30 -11.90
N MET A 275 11.85 11.08 -11.38
CA MET A 275 13.03 10.23 -11.14
C MET A 275 13.47 9.42 -12.36
N GLY A 276 12.82 9.61 -13.54
CA GLY A 276 13.24 9.01 -14.81
C GLY A 276 12.65 7.60 -15.07
N HIS A 277 11.62 7.18 -14.35
CA HIS A 277 11.04 5.84 -14.56
C HIS A 277 9.99 5.75 -15.68
N GLU A 278 9.45 6.89 -16.14
CA GLU A 278 8.52 6.99 -17.28
C GLU A 278 7.34 6.01 -17.20
N VAL A 279 6.54 6.12 -16.14
CA VAL A 279 5.39 5.23 -15.89
C VAL A 279 4.09 5.69 -16.53
N GLY A 280 4.14 6.74 -17.35
CA GLY A 280 2.97 7.34 -17.98
C GLY A 280 2.11 8.15 -17.00
N GLU A 281 0.94 8.53 -17.47
CA GLU A 281 -0.03 9.29 -16.71
C GLU A 281 -1.10 8.38 -16.10
N GLN A 282 -1.87 8.90 -15.15
CA GLN A 282 -3.05 8.22 -14.66
C GLN A 282 -4.16 8.27 -15.71
N ARG A 283 -4.96 7.22 -15.84
CA ARG A 283 -6.10 7.22 -16.77
C ARG A 283 -7.08 8.38 -16.48
N PRO A 284 -7.70 8.97 -17.52
CA PRO A 284 -8.76 9.94 -17.32
C PRO A 284 -9.89 9.41 -16.40
N PRO A 285 -10.57 10.27 -15.63
CA PRO A 285 -10.61 11.72 -15.78
C PRO A 285 -9.50 12.50 -15.05
N THR A 286 -8.52 11.83 -14.45
CA THR A 286 -7.39 12.50 -13.78
C THR A 286 -6.60 13.33 -14.80
N LEU A 287 -6.35 14.60 -14.48
CA LEU A 287 -5.56 15.49 -15.35
C LEU A 287 -4.07 15.11 -15.29
N PRO A 288 -3.34 15.19 -16.42
CA PRO A 288 -1.89 15.04 -16.41
C PRO A 288 -1.21 16.11 -15.55
N ALA A 289 0.01 15.84 -15.12
CA ALA A 289 0.82 16.84 -14.45
C ALA A 289 1.23 17.95 -15.42
N SER A 290 1.11 19.22 -14.99
CA SER A 290 1.61 20.35 -15.76
C SER A 290 3.15 20.44 -15.69
N ASP A 291 3.75 21.12 -16.69
CA ASP A 291 5.19 21.39 -16.70
C ASP A 291 5.64 22.13 -15.42
N LYS A 292 4.80 23.04 -14.91
CA LYS A 292 5.07 23.76 -13.66
C LYS A 292 5.13 22.81 -12.47
N GLU A 293 4.13 21.95 -12.27
CA GLU A 293 4.12 20.97 -11.18
C GLU A 293 5.32 20.04 -11.25
N MET A 294 5.68 19.56 -12.46
CA MET A 294 6.86 18.71 -12.65
C MET A 294 8.19 19.45 -12.37
N SER A 295 8.28 20.73 -12.72
CA SER A 295 9.45 21.56 -12.40
C SER A 295 9.59 21.81 -10.90
N ASP A 296 8.49 22.14 -10.24
CA ASP A 296 8.46 22.39 -8.79
C ASP A 296 8.81 21.10 -8.02
N LEU A 297 8.25 19.95 -8.44
CA LEU A 297 8.58 18.65 -7.86
C LEU A 297 10.07 18.31 -8.01
N LYS A 298 10.64 18.46 -9.22
CA LYS A 298 12.07 18.22 -9.43
C LYS A 298 12.97 19.11 -8.57
N THR A 299 12.55 20.35 -8.36
CA THR A 299 13.25 21.28 -7.46
C THR A 299 13.18 20.78 -6.01
N LEU A 300 12.02 20.36 -5.55
CA LEU A 300 11.82 19.77 -4.23
C LEU A 300 12.68 18.51 -4.03
N LEU A 301 12.61 17.55 -4.96
CA LEU A 301 13.40 16.31 -4.88
C LEU A 301 14.91 16.59 -4.88
N THR A 302 15.36 17.58 -5.66
CA THR A 302 16.77 18.00 -5.71
C THR A 302 17.21 18.60 -4.36
N SER A 303 16.33 19.31 -3.66
CA SER A 303 16.65 19.87 -2.33
C SER A 303 16.91 18.78 -1.28
N PHE A 304 16.37 17.59 -1.47
CA PHE A 304 16.63 16.41 -0.65
C PHE A 304 17.91 15.67 -1.05
N ASN A 305 18.66 16.17 -2.04
CA ASN A 305 19.80 15.49 -2.67
C ASN A 305 19.43 14.15 -3.33
N TRP A 306 18.21 13.99 -3.80
CA TRP A 306 17.83 12.82 -4.56
C TRP A 306 18.41 12.88 -6.00
N PRO A 307 18.72 11.73 -6.62
CA PRO A 307 19.39 11.68 -7.93
C PRO A 307 18.40 11.95 -9.08
N VAL A 308 17.84 13.14 -9.12
CA VAL A 308 16.90 13.56 -10.18
C VAL A 308 17.67 13.66 -11.51
N PRO A 309 17.22 12.98 -12.58
CA PRO A 309 17.82 13.11 -13.91
C PRO A 309 17.73 14.56 -14.43
N LYS A 310 18.77 14.97 -15.18
CA LYS A 310 18.85 16.31 -15.79
C LYS A 310 17.87 16.47 -16.94
#